data_12ceb04506372bbe90f366f0604afd01
#
_entry.id   12ceb04506372bbe90f366f0604afd01
#
_cell.length_a   1.000
_cell.length_b   1.000
_cell.length_c   1.000
_cell.angle_alpha   90.00
_cell.angle_beta   90.00
_cell.angle_gamma   90.00
#
_symmetry.space_group_name_H-M   'P 1'
#
loop_
_entity.id
_entity.type
_entity.pdbx_description
1 polymer ?
#
loop_
_entity_poly.entity_id
_entity_poly.type
_entity_poly.pdbx_seq_one_letter_code
_entity_poly.pdbx_strand_id
1 'polypeptide(L)'
;MKTANLKSATIAALLGLGVLTGCTNSTTNQKTSDNMETLNLTQEWDKKFPQSDKVNHRKVTFRNRYGIMLAADLYEPKSAEGKLAAIAVSGPFGAVKEQTSGLYAQTMAERGFLTLAFDPSYTGESGGEPRNTASPDINTEDFNAAVDFLTAQPHVDAERIGIIGICGFGGMGLNAAAMDTRIKATVASTMYDMSRVNANGYFDAENSADARKQKREAMNTVRTRDAQNGTTTPGTPGLPAEIKGDEPQFVKDYFDYYKTDRGFHARSVNSNGAWSPTMALSFINMPLLSYIHEIDNAVLLIHGENAHSRYFSEDAFKRLKGDNKELLIVPGANHTDLYDRMIPFNKLEKFFKSNLK
;
A
#
# COMPACT_ATOMS: atom_id res chain seq x y z
N MET A 1 -37.93 -18.99 -42.93
CA MET A 1 -36.69 -19.06 -43.68
C MET A 1 -36.28 -17.66 -44.11
N LYS A 2 -35.25 -17.10 -43.56
CA LYS A 2 -34.31 -16.13 -44.11
C LYS A 2 -33.24 -15.87 -43.03
N THR A 3 -32.10 -16.49 -43.26
CA THR A 3 -30.87 -16.34 -42.49
C THR A 3 -30.25 -14.96 -42.76
N ALA A 4 -30.00 -14.16 -41.74
CA ALA A 4 -29.24 -12.92 -41.85
C ALA A 4 -27.82 -13.18 -41.37
N ASN A 5 -26.86 -13.12 -42.28
CA ASN A 5 -25.43 -13.19 -42.05
C ASN A 5 -24.95 -11.88 -41.34
N LEU A 6 -24.41 -11.99 -40.14
CA LEU A 6 -23.65 -10.92 -39.50
C LEU A 6 -22.21 -10.96 -40.03
N LYS A 7 -21.84 -9.96 -40.81
CA LYS A 7 -20.44 -9.76 -41.24
C LYS A 7 -19.61 -9.18 -40.08
N SER A 8 -18.56 -9.90 -39.70
CA SER A 8 -17.49 -9.40 -38.85
C SER A 8 -16.83 -8.16 -39.46
N ALA A 9 -16.87 -7.04 -38.77
CA ALA A 9 -16.08 -5.87 -39.14
C ALA A 9 -14.73 -5.93 -38.38
N THR A 10 -13.70 -6.25 -39.15
CA THR A 10 -12.29 -6.18 -38.66
C THR A 10 -11.86 -4.74 -38.68
N ILE A 11 -11.61 -4.16 -37.49
CA ILE A 11 -11.00 -2.83 -37.36
C ILE A 11 -9.49 -3.02 -37.56
N ALA A 12 -8.96 -2.59 -38.68
CA ALA A 12 -7.53 -2.50 -38.95
C ALA A 12 -6.95 -1.26 -38.26
N ALA A 13 -6.02 -1.49 -37.32
CA ALA A 13 -5.21 -0.41 -36.76
C ALA A 13 -4.19 0.05 -37.81
N LEU A 14 -4.31 1.28 -38.26
CA LEU A 14 -3.33 1.92 -39.14
C LEU A 14 -2.10 2.31 -38.34
N LEU A 15 -1.01 1.54 -38.53
CA LEU A 15 0.33 1.94 -38.18
C LEU A 15 0.85 2.91 -39.28
N GLY A 16 0.89 4.20 -38.98
CA GLY A 16 1.49 5.19 -39.87
C GLY A 16 3.02 5.08 -39.87
N LEU A 17 3.61 4.58 -40.97
CA LEU A 17 5.04 4.76 -41.26
C LEU A 17 5.26 6.21 -41.71
N GLY A 18 5.86 7.01 -40.84
CA GLY A 18 6.36 8.33 -41.20
C GLY A 18 7.71 8.23 -41.94
N VAL A 19 7.73 8.73 -43.15
CA VAL A 19 8.94 8.85 -43.98
C VAL A 19 9.87 9.91 -43.38
N LEU A 20 11.12 9.52 -43.09
CA LEU A 20 12.21 10.41 -42.69
C LEU A 20 12.65 11.28 -43.87
N THR A 21 12.33 12.58 -43.86
CA THR A 21 13.06 13.58 -44.63
C THR A 21 13.95 14.32 -43.64
N GLY A 22 15.25 14.22 -43.88
CA GLY A 22 16.26 14.86 -43.07
C GLY A 22 16.20 16.39 -43.16
N CYS A 23 16.32 17.03 -42.02
CA CYS A 23 16.77 18.40 -41.89
C CYS A 23 17.81 18.50 -40.76
N THR A 24 18.87 19.17 -41.10
CA THR A 24 20.13 19.46 -40.48
C THR A 24 20.10 19.86 -39.00
N ASN A 25 21.10 19.35 -38.31
CA ASN A 25 21.65 19.70 -37.00
C ASN A 25 21.32 21.12 -36.46
N SER A 26 20.63 21.14 -35.33
CA SER A 26 20.97 22.05 -34.24
C SER A 26 21.00 21.19 -32.94
N THR A 27 22.19 20.87 -32.49
CA THR A 27 22.46 20.28 -31.18
C THR A 27 22.12 21.29 -30.10
N THR A 28 20.87 21.36 -29.70
CA THR A 28 20.52 21.89 -28.39
C THR A 28 20.68 20.71 -27.43
N ASN A 29 21.84 20.68 -26.77
CA ASN A 29 22.02 19.92 -25.53
C ASN A 29 20.99 20.43 -24.51
N GLN A 30 19.77 19.92 -24.55
CA GLN A 30 18.92 19.90 -23.38
C GLN A 30 19.57 18.92 -22.40
N LYS A 31 20.50 19.44 -21.59
CA LYS A 31 20.75 18.87 -20.28
C LYS A 31 19.40 18.97 -19.55
N THR A 32 18.62 17.89 -19.58
CA THR A 32 17.67 17.60 -18.52
C THR A 32 18.54 17.50 -17.27
N SER A 33 18.67 18.60 -16.53
CA SER A 33 19.06 18.52 -15.14
C SER A 33 17.93 17.73 -14.49
N ASP A 34 18.15 16.41 -14.33
CA ASP A 34 17.40 15.62 -13.36
C ASP A 34 17.62 16.32 -12.01
N ASN A 35 16.74 17.24 -11.66
CA ASN A 35 16.57 17.69 -10.29
C ASN A 35 15.97 16.47 -9.57
N MET A 36 16.84 15.49 -9.27
CA MET A 36 16.45 14.35 -8.46
C MET A 36 16.03 14.90 -7.10
N GLU A 37 14.76 14.75 -6.78
CA GLU A 37 14.24 15.02 -5.45
C GLU A 37 15.08 14.22 -4.45
N THR A 38 15.89 14.90 -3.66
CA THR A 38 16.73 14.27 -2.64
C THR A 38 15.94 14.24 -1.35
N LEU A 39 15.55 13.05 -0.89
CA LEU A 39 14.87 12.89 0.37
C LEU A 39 15.83 13.06 1.55
N ASN A 40 15.39 13.77 2.58
CA ASN A 40 16.13 13.90 3.82
C ASN A 40 15.74 12.76 4.79
N LEU A 41 16.51 11.68 4.80
CA LEU A 41 16.22 10.49 5.59
C LEU A 41 16.86 10.57 6.98
N THR A 42 16.07 10.32 8.03
CA THR A 42 16.54 10.19 9.42
C THR A 42 17.48 8.99 9.55
N GLN A 43 18.70 9.20 10.02
CA GLN A 43 19.70 8.13 10.15
C GLN A 43 19.64 7.39 11.49
N GLU A 44 19.05 8.01 12.51
CA GLU A 44 18.88 7.41 13.83
C GLU A 44 17.83 6.27 13.81
N TRP A 45 17.97 5.33 14.78
CA TRP A 45 16.98 4.29 14.98
C TRP A 45 15.80 4.82 15.76
N ASP A 46 14.82 5.39 15.06
CA ASP A 46 13.61 5.98 15.63
C ASP A 46 12.37 5.07 15.50
N LYS A 47 12.60 3.77 15.32
CA LYS A 47 11.54 2.77 15.10
C LYS A 47 10.87 2.36 16.42
N LYS A 48 9.62 1.92 16.30
CA LYS A 48 8.79 1.49 17.45
C LYS A 48 9.01 0.03 17.85
N PHE A 49 10.12 -0.55 17.43
CA PHE A 49 10.58 -1.89 17.77
C PHE A 49 12.12 -1.89 17.92
N PRO A 50 12.68 -2.82 18.72
CA PRO A 50 14.12 -2.87 18.92
C PRO A 50 14.85 -3.29 17.64
N GLN A 51 16.05 -2.79 17.45
CA GLN A 51 16.92 -3.22 16.35
C GLN A 51 17.40 -4.64 16.57
N SER A 52 17.29 -5.48 15.54
CA SER A 52 17.79 -6.85 15.57
C SER A 52 19.29 -6.92 15.28
N ASP A 53 20.00 -7.76 16.03
CA ASP A 53 21.39 -8.10 15.78
C ASP A 53 21.59 -9.16 14.68
N LYS A 54 20.50 -9.78 14.20
CA LYS A 54 20.52 -10.84 13.18
C LYS A 54 20.44 -10.33 11.75
N VAL A 55 20.13 -9.05 11.57
CA VAL A 55 19.94 -8.45 10.24
C VAL A 55 20.82 -7.23 10.04
N ASN A 56 21.23 -7.01 8.81
CA ASN A 56 21.78 -5.74 8.35
C ASN A 56 20.62 -4.83 7.95
N HIS A 57 20.67 -3.58 8.37
CA HIS A 57 19.67 -2.58 8.05
C HIS A 57 20.33 -1.40 7.33
N ARG A 58 19.69 -0.89 6.30
CA ARG A 58 20.04 0.38 5.65
C ARG A 58 18.83 1.07 5.07
N LYS A 59 18.84 2.40 5.07
CA LYS A 59 17.84 3.18 4.35
C LYS A 59 18.16 3.22 2.86
N VAL A 60 17.13 3.14 2.06
CA VAL A 60 17.22 3.19 0.59
C VAL A 60 16.10 4.06 0.03
N THR A 61 16.29 4.51 -1.21
CA THR A 61 15.25 5.23 -1.97
C THR A 61 15.08 4.60 -3.33
N PHE A 62 13.88 4.64 -3.86
CA PHE A 62 13.56 4.21 -5.21
C PHE A 62 12.41 5.06 -5.75
N ARG A 63 12.20 5.04 -7.05
CA ARG A 63 11.22 5.90 -7.72
C ARG A 63 10.10 5.05 -8.29
N ASN A 64 8.85 5.47 -8.09
CA ASN A 64 7.72 4.85 -8.77
C ASN A 64 7.58 5.40 -10.22
N ARG A 65 6.75 4.77 -11.05
CA ARG A 65 6.55 5.17 -12.47
C ARG A 65 5.96 6.58 -12.64
N TYR A 66 5.40 7.15 -11.58
CA TYR A 66 4.91 8.54 -11.56
C TYR A 66 6.01 9.56 -11.20
N GLY A 67 7.22 9.10 -10.99
CA GLY A 67 8.37 9.94 -10.68
C GLY A 67 8.50 10.31 -9.19
N ILE A 68 7.64 9.80 -8.32
CA ILE A 68 7.71 10.06 -6.88
C ILE A 68 8.82 9.22 -6.26
N MET A 69 9.70 9.85 -5.48
CA MET A 69 10.76 9.18 -4.74
C MET A 69 10.21 8.59 -3.45
N LEU A 70 10.40 7.29 -3.25
CA LEU A 70 9.98 6.56 -2.05
C LEU A 70 11.16 6.32 -1.12
N ALA A 71 10.91 6.46 0.19
CA ALA A 71 11.84 6.15 1.27
C ALA A 71 11.54 4.78 1.85
N ALA A 72 12.56 3.97 2.07
CA ALA A 72 12.40 2.63 2.59
C ALA A 72 13.54 2.21 3.50
N ASP A 73 13.27 1.20 4.33
CA ASP A 73 14.22 0.45 5.12
C ASP A 73 14.42 -0.94 4.52
N LEU A 74 15.64 -1.26 4.13
CA LEU A 74 16.03 -2.58 3.63
C LEU A 74 16.66 -3.38 4.76
N TYR A 75 16.17 -4.60 4.95
CA TYR A 75 16.67 -5.55 5.94
C TYR A 75 17.17 -6.81 5.24
N GLU A 76 18.41 -7.20 5.51
CA GLU A 76 19.05 -8.37 4.94
C GLU A 76 19.57 -9.28 6.05
N PRO A 77 19.28 -10.60 6.03
CA PRO A 77 19.83 -11.54 7.00
C PRO A 77 21.37 -11.52 7.00
N LYS A 78 22.02 -11.44 8.17
CA LYS A 78 23.49 -11.50 8.25
C LYS A 78 24.05 -12.86 7.83
N SER A 79 23.26 -13.92 7.95
CA SER A 79 23.61 -15.30 7.56
C SER A 79 23.17 -15.65 6.15
N ALA A 80 22.90 -14.65 5.29
CA ALA A 80 22.45 -14.90 3.93
C ALA A 80 23.52 -15.59 3.08
N GLU A 81 23.11 -16.65 2.38
CA GLU A 81 23.92 -17.34 1.38
C GLU A 81 23.15 -17.40 0.06
N GLY A 82 23.82 -17.06 -1.04
CA GLY A 82 23.23 -17.06 -2.37
C GLY A 82 22.16 -16.00 -2.58
N LYS A 83 21.23 -16.26 -3.49
CA LYS A 83 20.11 -15.37 -3.77
C LYS A 83 18.91 -15.65 -2.87
N LEU A 84 18.31 -14.61 -2.31
CA LEU A 84 17.21 -14.66 -1.38
C LEU A 84 15.88 -14.42 -2.09
N ALA A 85 14.82 -15.05 -1.58
CA ALA A 85 13.46 -14.56 -1.81
C ALA A 85 13.29 -13.21 -1.12
N ALA A 86 12.53 -12.30 -1.72
CA ALA A 86 12.36 -10.95 -1.18
C ALA A 86 10.90 -10.59 -0.95
N ILE A 87 10.65 -9.71 0.06
CA ILE A 87 9.31 -9.30 0.46
C ILE A 87 9.26 -7.78 0.62
N ALA A 88 8.37 -7.11 -0.11
CA ALA A 88 8.04 -5.71 0.13
C ALA A 88 6.88 -5.58 1.12
N VAL A 89 6.97 -4.65 2.07
CA VAL A 89 6.01 -4.47 3.16
C VAL A 89 5.58 -3.01 3.26
N SER A 90 4.28 -2.74 3.35
CA SER A 90 3.78 -1.39 3.60
C SER A 90 2.46 -1.36 4.39
N GLY A 91 2.17 -0.21 4.97
CA GLY A 91 1.03 0.05 5.84
C GLY A 91 1.36 -0.08 7.33
N PRO A 92 0.40 0.17 8.19
CA PRO A 92 -1.00 0.55 7.96
C PRO A 92 -1.19 1.89 7.23
N PHE A 93 -2.40 2.15 6.73
CA PHE A 93 -2.75 3.41 6.10
C PHE A 93 -2.62 4.57 7.08
N GLY A 94 -1.73 5.54 6.79
CA GLY A 94 -1.38 6.65 7.70
C GLY A 94 -0.32 6.34 8.74
N ALA A 95 0.22 5.12 8.76
CA ALA A 95 1.44 4.78 9.50
C ALA A 95 2.69 5.08 8.66
N VAL A 96 3.85 4.89 9.27
CA VAL A 96 5.17 4.98 8.62
C VAL A 96 5.95 3.68 8.80
N LYS A 97 6.98 3.50 7.98
CA LYS A 97 7.84 2.30 7.98
C LYS A 97 8.57 2.04 9.31
N GLU A 98 8.65 3.03 10.16
CA GLU A 98 9.20 2.94 11.52
C GLU A 98 8.24 2.27 12.52
N GLN A 99 7.01 1.99 12.11
CA GLN A 99 5.97 1.32 12.91
C GLN A 99 5.78 -0.14 12.47
N THR A 100 4.56 -0.58 12.26
CA THR A 100 4.17 -1.97 11.97
C THR A 100 4.90 -2.58 10.77
N SER A 101 4.97 -1.88 9.63
CA SER A 101 5.59 -2.47 8.42
C SER A 101 7.06 -2.77 8.61
N GLY A 102 7.80 -1.93 9.32
CA GLY A 102 9.20 -2.21 9.67
C GLY A 102 9.35 -3.40 10.62
N LEU A 103 8.46 -3.55 11.61
CA LEU A 103 8.44 -4.72 12.49
C LEU A 103 8.23 -6.01 11.69
N TYR A 104 7.25 -6.03 10.77
CA TYR A 104 7.03 -7.17 9.88
C TYR A 104 8.26 -7.45 9.03
N ALA A 105 8.84 -6.42 8.41
CA ALA A 105 10.00 -6.56 7.55
C ALA A 105 11.21 -7.09 8.31
N GLN A 106 11.59 -6.48 9.43
CA GLN A 106 12.72 -6.96 10.24
C GLN A 106 12.52 -8.41 10.69
N THR A 107 11.33 -8.73 11.19
CA THR A 107 11.04 -10.09 11.68
C THR A 107 11.06 -11.14 10.57
N MET A 108 10.62 -10.81 9.35
CA MET A 108 10.73 -11.71 8.22
C MET A 108 12.17 -11.81 7.70
N ALA A 109 12.97 -10.75 7.82
CA ALA A 109 14.40 -10.83 7.52
C ALA A 109 15.15 -11.76 8.48
N GLU A 110 14.82 -11.75 9.77
CA GLU A 110 15.37 -12.71 10.74
C GLU A 110 15.05 -14.18 10.37
N ARG A 111 14.02 -14.41 9.54
CA ARG A 111 13.58 -15.71 9.05
C ARG A 111 14.14 -16.10 7.67
N GLY A 112 15.07 -15.30 7.14
CA GLY A 112 15.83 -15.63 5.94
C GLY A 112 15.34 -15.00 4.64
N PHE A 113 14.49 -13.97 4.68
CA PHE A 113 14.07 -13.21 3.51
C PHE A 113 14.85 -11.88 3.42
N LEU A 114 15.11 -11.37 2.22
CA LEU A 114 15.47 -9.96 2.08
C LEU A 114 14.16 -9.16 2.10
N THR A 115 14.07 -8.13 2.94
CA THR A 115 12.80 -7.42 3.11
C THR A 115 12.96 -5.90 2.98
N LEU A 116 11.91 -5.25 2.49
CA LEU A 116 11.85 -3.82 2.25
C LEU A 116 10.57 -3.26 2.88
N ALA A 117 10.69 -2.43 3.93
CA ALA A 117 9.57 -1.65 4.44
C ALA A 117 9.62 -0.23 3.87
N PHE A 118 8.55 0.24 3.22
CA PHE A 118 8.54 1.56 2.59
C PHE A 118 7.39 2.44 3.08
N ASP A 119 7.67 3.75 3.13
CA ASP A 119 6.63 4.76 3.25
C ASP A 119 5.95 4.94 1.89
N PRO A 120 4.61 4.97 1.84
CA PRO A 120 3.91 5.24 0.59
C PRO A 120 4.12 6.67 0.11
N SER A 121 3.91 6.90 -1.19
CA SER A 121 3.85 8.24 -1.78
C SER A 121 3.02 9.19 -0.92
N TYR A 122 3.47 10.42 -0.77
CA TYR A 122 2.85 11.54 -0.04
C TYR A 122 2.93 11.48 1.49
N THR A 123 3.47 10.44 2.08
CA THR A 123 3.52 10.26 3.55
C THR A 123 4.91 9.89 4.06
N GLY A 124 5.12 10.01 5.35
CA GLY A 124 6.39 9.67 5.98
C GLY A 124 7.58 10.44 5.40
N GLU A 125 8.67 9.72 5.12
CA GLU A 125 9.88 10.27 4.48
C GLU A 125 9.83 10.19 2.94
N SER A 126 8.80 9.54 2.35
CA SER A 126 8.60 9.51 0.90
C SER A 126 8.17 10.86 0.36
N GLY A 127 8.48 11.11 -0.91
CA GLY A 127 8.14 12.34 -1.63
C GLY A 127 6.67 12.42 -2.06
N GLY A 128 6.43 13.38 -2.93
CA GLY A 128 5.11 13.65 -3.51
C GLY A 128 4.35 14.79 -2.81
N GLU A 129 3.69 15.59 -3.62
CA GLU A 129 2.87 16.71 -3.17
C GLU A 129 1.44 16.64 -3.78
N PRO A 130 0.42 17.13 -3.07
CA PRO A 130 0.46 17.64 -1.70
C PRO A 130 0.71 16.53 -0.66
N ARG A 131 1.30 16.90 0.50
CA ARG A 131 1.55 15.94 1.59
C ARG A 131 0.26 15.44 2.21
N ASN A 132 0.34 14.27 2.84
CA ASN A 132 -0.77 13.64 3.56
C ASN A 132 -2.02 13.44 2.69
N THR A 133 -1.82 13.06 1.44
CA THR A 133 -2.86 12.55 0.57
C THR A 133 -2.60 11.09 0.21
N ALA A 134 -3.52 10.46 -0.49
CA ALA A 134 -3.40 9.10 -0.99
C ALA A 134 -4.20 8.93 -2.28
N SER A 135 -3.77 7.97 -3.08
CA SER A 135 -4.44 7.61 -4.33
C SER A 135 -4.50 6.09 -4.46
N PRO A 136 -5.65 5.51 -4.84
CA PRO A 136 -5.74 4.06 -5.06
C PRO A 136 -4.77 3.55 -6.12
N ASP A 137 -4.53 4.32 -7.18
CA ASP A 137 -3.61 3.98 -8.26
C ASP A 137 -2.15 4.14 -7.83
N ILE A 138 -1.76 5.33 -7.35
CA ILE A 138 -0.37 5.64 -7.01
C ILE A 138 0.13 4.77 -5.85
N ASN A 139 -0.69 4.57 -4.80
CA ASN A 139 -0.27 3.75 -3.67
C ASN A 139 -0.30 2.24 -3.98
N THR A 140 -1.06 1.77 -4.96
CA THR A 140 -0.91 0.43 -5.53
C THR A 140 0.41 0.32 -6.30
N GLU A 141 0.72 1.32 -7.12
CA GLU A 141 1.98 1.40 -7.87
C GLU A 141 3.22 1.43 -6.96
N ASP A 142 3.13 2.00 -5.77
CA ASP A 142 4.25 2.01 -4.81
C ASP A 142 4.72 0.57 -4.47
N PHE A 143 3.81 -0.43 -4.45
CA PHE A 143 4.20 -1.85 -4.34
C PHE A 143 4.92 -2.35 -5.59
N ASN A 144 4.44 -2.00 -6.80
CA ASN A 144 5.07 -2.42 -8.03
C ASN A 144 6.49 -1.83 -8.16
N ALA A 145 6.65 -0.56 -7.77
CA ALA A 145 7.96 0.09 -7.71
C ALA A 145 8.89 -0.56 -6.66
N ALA A 146 8.35 -1.03 -5.54
CA ALA A 146 9.12 -1.81 -4.56
C ALA A 146 9.57 -3.16 -5.15
N VAL A 147 8.73 -3.81 -5.97
CA VAL A 147 9.10 -5.02 -6.72
C VAL A 147 10.20 -4.70 -7.74
N ASP A 148 10.10 -3.61 -8.50
CA ASP A 148 11.17 -3.16 -9.41
C ASP A 148 12.50 -3.00 -8.68
N PHE A 149 12.48 -2.31 -7.52
CA PHE A 149 13.66 -2.12 -6.70
C PHE A 149 14.25 -3.45 -6.21
N LEU A 150 13.41 -4.36 -5.70
CA LEU A 150 13.85 -5.66 -5.18
C LEU A 150 14.44 -6.54 -6.28
N THR A 151 13.80 -6.62 -7.45
CA THR A 151 14.30 -7.41 -8.59
C THR A 151 15.67 -6.94 -9.10
N ALA A 152 16.00 -5.67 -8.89
CA ALA A 152 17.31 -5.10 -9.25
C ALA A 152 18.40 -5.34 -8.19
N GLN A 153 18.09 -5.87 -7.00
CA GLN A 153 19.10 -6.13 -5.97
C GLN A 153 19.93 -7.39 -6.31
N PRO A 154 21.27 -7.33 -6.19
CA PRO A 154 22.16 -8.43 -6.62
C PRO A 154 21.94 -9.74 -5.84
N HIS A 155 21.50 -9.63 -4.57
CA HIS A 155 21.26 -10.78 -3.68
C HIS A 155 19.82 -11.27 -3.72
N VAL A 156 18.96 -10.75 -4.59
CA VAL A 156 17.56 -11.16 -4.73
C VAL A 156 17.41 -12.12 -5.91
N ASP A 157 16.60 -13.14 -5.71
CA ASP A 157 16.04 -13.95 -6.79
C ASP A 157 14.75 -13.27 -7.31
N ALA A 158 14.82 -12.71 -8.49
CA ALA A 158 13.73 -11.95 -9.10
C ALA A 158 12.45 -12.79 -9.35
N GLU A 159 12.57 -14.12 -9.38
CA GLU A 159 11.42 -15.03 -9.52
C GLU A 159 10.75 -15.36 -8.17
N ARG A 160 11.31 -14.90 -7.05
CA ARG A 160 10.84 -15.21 -5.70
C ARG A 160 10.48 -13.94 -4.91
N ILE A 161 9.54 -13.15 -5.45
CA ILE A 161 9.08 -11.89 -4.85
C ILE A 161 7.72 -12.08 -4.20
N GLY A 162 7.60 -11.64 -2.96
CA GLY A 162 6.33 -11.55 -2.22
C GLY A 162 6.06 -10.14 -1.71
N ILE A 163 4.83 -9.91 -1.27
CA ILE A 163 4.44 -8.64 -0.63
C ILE A 163 3.60 -8.89 0.63
N ILE A 164 3.67 -7.93 1.56
CA ILE A 164 2.80 -7.84 2.73
C ILE A 164 2.16 -6.46 2.74
N GLY A 165 0.84 -6.41 2.61
CA GLY A 165 0.05 -5.21 2.82
C GLY A 165 -0.69 -5.27 4.16
N ILE A 166 -0.66 -4.17 4.94
CA ILE A 166 -1.25 -4.13 6.28
C ILE A 166 -2.34 -3.06 6.32
N CYS A 167 -3.49 -3.36 6.90
CA CYS A 167 -4.64 -2.45 7.00
C CYS A 167 -5.08 -1.96 5.60
N GLY A 168 -5.17 -0.66 5.34
CA GLY A 168 -5.51 -0.12 4.02
C GLY A 168 -4.57 -0.56 2.91
N PHE A 169 -3.29 -0.78 3.22
CA PHE A 169 -2.32 -1.34 2.27
C PHE A 169 -2.52 -2.83 2.00
N GLY A 170 -3.31 -3.53 2.80
CA GLY A 170 -3.76 -4.89 2.47
C GLY A 170 -4.62 -4.94 1.20
N GLY A 171 -5.57 -4.01 1.06
CA GLY A 171 -6.37 -3.87 -0.17
C GLY A 171 -5.54 -3.42 -1.37
N MET A 172 -4.61 -2.47 -1.18
CA MET A 172 -3.68 -2.03 -2.24
C MET A 172 -2.71 -3.14 -2.65
N GLY A 173 -2.22 -3.95 -1.70
CA GLY A 173 -1.38 -5.12 -1.98
C GLY A 173 -2.13 -6.19 -2.79
N LEU A 174 -3.41 -6.45 -2.50
CA LEU A 174 -4.22 -7.33 -3.34
C LEU A 174 -4.40 -6.77 -4.76
N ASN A 175 -4.62 -5.47 -4.89
CA ASN A 175 -4.70 -4.83 -6.21
C ASN A 175 -3.36 -4.90 -6.96
N ALA A 176 -2.23 -4.68 -6.27
CA ALA A 176 -0.90 -4.85 -6.86
C ALA A 176 -0.65 -6.29 -7.34
N ALA A 177 -1.05 -7.29 -6.54
CA ALA A 177 -0.95 -8.70 -6.92
C ALA A 177 -1.81 -9.09 -8.14
N ALA A 178 -2.93 -8.38 -8.37
CA ALA A 178 -3.75 -8.55 -9.56
C ALA A 178 -3.14 -7.87 -10.80
N MET A 179 -2.23 -6.91 -10.63
CA MET A 179 -1.59 -6.15 -11.71
C MET A 179 -0.20 -6.67 -12.05
N ASP A 180 0.60 -7.05 -11.07
CA ASP A 180 2.01 -7.41 -11.23
C ASP A 180 2.21 -8.92 -11.08
N THR A 181 2.42 -9.60 -12.20
CA THR A 181 2.62 -11.05 -12.26
C THR A 181 3.95 -11.54 -11.66
N ARG A 182 4.87 -10.64 -11.33
CA ARG A 182 6.11 -10.94 -10.62
C ARG A 182 5.89 -11.21 -9.13
N ILE A 183 4.76 -10.76 -8.58
CA ILE A 183 4.38 -11.01 -7.18
C ILE A 183 3.86 -12.45 -7.08
N LYS A 184 4.66 -13.36 -6.48
CA LYS A 184 4.33 -14.80 -6.39
C LYS A 184 3.53 -15.16 -5.13
N ALA A 185 3.63 -14.34 -4.08
CA ALA A 185 2.93 -14.57 -2.82
C ALA A 185 2.53 -13.25 -2.16
N THR A 186 1.27 -13.14 -1.73
CA THR A 186 0.72 -11.92 -1.13
C THR A 186 0.11 -12.24 0.23
N VAL A 187 0.52 -11.47 1.25
CA VAL A 187 -0.16 -11.44 2.55
C VAL A 187 -0.89 -10.12 2.70
N ALA A 188 -2.18 -10.17 3.04
CA ALA A 188 -2.96 -9.02 3.43
C ALA A 188 -3.40 -9.17 4.89
N SER A 189 -2.70 -8.46 5.79
CA SER A 189 -2.93 -8.53 7.23
C SER A 189 -3.90 -7.45 7.67
N THR A 190 -4.95 -7.84 8.40
CA THR A 190 -5.98 -6.94 8.95
C THR A 190 -6.48 -5.92 7.92
N MET A 191 -6.70 -6.38 6.68
CA MET A 191 -6.91 -5.52 5.51
C MET A 191 -8.18 -4.67 5.57
N TYR A 192 -8.10 -3.52 4.90
CA TYR A 192 -9.26 -2.73 4.47
C TYR A 192 -9.36 -2.66 2.95
N ASP A 193 -10.57 -2.65 2.45
CA ASP A 193 -10.88 -2.07 1.14
C ASP A 193 -11.10 -0.57 1.32
N MET A 194 -10.05 0.22 1.09
CA MET A 194 -10.09 1.68 1.26
C MET A 194 -11.09 2.34 0.30
N SER A 195 -11.34 1.77 -0.87
CA SER A 195 -12.36 2.28 -1.79
C SER A 195 -13.77 2.05 -1.25
N ARG A 196 -14.05 0.84 -0.74
CA ARG A 196 -15.35 0.49 -0.15
C ARG A 196 -15.67 1.32 1.09
N VAL A 197 -14.73 1.45 2.04
CA VAL A 197 -15.00 2.21 3.26
C VAL A 197 -15.21 3.70 3.00
N ASN A 198 -14.46 4.29 2.07
CA ASN A 198 -14.65 5.70 1.72
C ASN A 198 -15.96 5.93 0.93
N ALA A 199 -16.34 4.99 0.08
CA ALA A 199 -17.58 5.08 -0.70
C ALA A 199 -18.84 4.81 0.14
N ASN A 200 -18.81 3.76 0.98
CA ASN A 200 -19.99 3.17 1.59
C ASN A 200 -20.04 3.30 3.12
N GLY A 201 -18.98 3.82 3.77
CA GLY A 201 -18.84 3.79 5.22
C GLY A 201 -18.57 2.39 5.80
N TYR A 202 -18.44 2.29 7.11
CA TYR A 202 -18.28 1.00 7.80
C TYR A 202 -19.55 0.16 7.65
N PHE A 203 -19.37 -1.14 7.40
CA PHE A 203 -20.46 -2.10 7.20
C PHE A 203 -21.43 -1.73 6.08
N ASP A 204 -20.98 -0.91 5.12
CA ASP A 204 -21.76 -0.36 4.01
C ASP A 204 -23.00 0.46 4.49
N ALA A 205 -22.95 1.02 5.69
CA ALA A 205 -24.06 1.76 6.29
C ALA A 205 -24.45 3.04 5.50
N GLU A 206 -23.56 3.55 4.66
CA GLU A 206 -23.77 4.73 3.81
C GLU A 206 -23.76 4.36 2.30
N ASN A 207 -24.06 3.11 1.97
CA ASN A 207 -24.05 2.64 0.58
C ASN A 207 -25.27 3.11 -0.20
N SER A 208 -25.31 4.39 -0.54
CA SER A 208 -26.31 4.96 -1.45
C SER A 208 -25.68 5.97 -2.41
N ALA A 209 -26.33 6.20 -3.54
CA ALA A 209 -25.90 7.23 -4.50
C ALA A 209 -25.90 8.63 -3.86
N ASP A 210 -26.90 8.92 -3.02
CA ASP A 210 -27.05 10.22 -2.36
C ASP A 210 -25.95 10.44 -1.30
N ALA A 211 -25.62 9.45 -0.47
CA ALA A 211 -24.52 9.54 0.48
C ALA A 211 -23.19 9.80 -0.22
N ARG A 212 -22.90 9.06 -1.29
CA ARG A 212 -21.68 9.27 -2.10
C ARG A 212 -21.67 10.65 -2.78
N LYS A 213 -22.84 11.12 -3.24
CA LYS A 213 -22.97 12.47 -3.81
C LYS A 213 -22.66 13.54 -2.78
N GLN A 214 -23.22 13.47 -1.59
CA GLN A 214 -22.95 14.42 -0.49
C GLN A 214 -21.46 14.46 -0.12
N LYS A 215 -20.79 13.29 -0.02
CA LYS A 215 -19.34 13.23 0.21
C LYS A 215 -18.54 13.95 -0.88
N ARG A 216 -18.90 13.71 -2.16
CA ARG A 216 -18.24 14.40 -3.29
C ARG A 216 -18.49 15.90 -3.30
N GLU A 217 -19.71 16.34 -3.03
CA GLU A 217 -20.06 17.77 -2.96
C GLU A 217 -19.28 18.49 -1.88
N ALA A 218 -19.16 17.91 -0.68
CA ALA A 218 -18.34 18.46 0.40
C ALA A 218 -16.86 18.63 -0.02
N MET A 219 -16.26 17.60 -0.61
CA MET A 219 -14.86 17.66 -1.08
C MET A 219 -14.67 18.62 -2.25
N ASN A 220 -15.62 18.70 -3.19
CA ASN A 220 -15.56 19.63 -4.31
C ASN A 220 -15.72 21.09 -3.84
N THR A 221 -16.47 21.35 -2.77
CA THR A 221 -16.55 22.69 -2.15
C THR A 221 -15.16 23.12 -1.62
N VAL A 222 -14.43 22.19 -0.96
CA VAL A 222 -13.05 22.44 -0.53
C VAL A 222 -12.16 22.76 -1.73
N ARG A 223 -12.20 21.94 -2.78
CA ARG A 223 -11.41 22.13 -4.00
C ARG A 223 -11.67 23.49 -4.67
N THR A 224 -12.93 23.88 -4.76
CA THR A 224 -13.31 25.18 -5.34
C THR A 224 -12.74 26.34 -4.54
N ARG A 225 -12.88 26.29 -3.20
CA ARG A 225 -12.32 27.31 -2.31
C ARG A 225 -10.80 27.40 -2.42
N ASP A 226 -10.12 26.26 -2.41
CA ASP A 226 -8.66 26.21 -2.50
C ASP A 226 -8.18 26.77 -3.85
N ALA A 227 -8.83 26.41 -4.95
CA ALA A 227 -8.51 26.93 -6.29
C ALA A 227 -8.74 28.45 -6.40
N GLN A 228 -9.83 28.97 -5.81
CA GLN A 228 -10.13 30.40 -5.81
C GLN A 228 -9.15 31.23 -4.99
N ASN A 229 -8.65 30.69 -3.89
CA ASN A 229 -7.79 31.39 -2.95
C ASN A 229 -6.28 31.11 -3.18
N GLY A 230 -5.92 30.19 -4.07
CA GLY A 230 -4.54 29.72 -4.23
C GLY A 230 -3.97 29.08 -2.95
N THR A 231 -4.82 28.40 -2.17
CA THR A 231 -4.47 27.81 -0.87
C THR A 231 -4.72 26.30 -0.86
N THR A 232 -4.21 25.63 0.17
CA THR A 232 -4.55 24.24 0.47
C THR A 232 -5.19 24.19 1.86
N THR A 233 -6.43 23.72 1.93
CA THR A 233 -7.12 23.55 3.22
C THR A 233 -6.43 22.48 4.04
N PRO A 234 -6.04 22.76 5.30
CA PRO A 234 -5.47 21.75 6.18
C PRO A 234 -6.52 20.69 6.53
N GLY A 235 -6.05 19.46 6.73
CA GLY A 235 -6.88 18.37 7.21
C GLY A 235 -7.22 18.47 8.69
N THR A 236 -8.14 17.62 9.12
CA THR A 236 -8.46 17.42 10.54
C THR A 236 -7.92 16.05 10.97
N PRO A 237 -7.25 15.93 12.15
CA PRO A 237 -6.79 14.64 12.66
C PRO A 237 -7.94 13.62 12.73
N GLY A 238 -7.68 12.40 12.25
CA GLY A 238 -8.68 11.33 12.21
C GLY A 238 -8.95 10.66 13.57
N LEU A 239 -8.01 10.82 14.53
CA LEU A 239 -8.15 10.33 15.90
C LEU A 239 -8.27 11.50 16.88
N PRO A 240 -9.07 11.37 17.94
CA PRO A 240 -9.20 12.40 18.97
C PRO A 240 -7.88 12.62 19.69
N ALA A 241 -7.72 13.79 20.32
CA ALA A 241 -6.54 14.10 21.16
C ALA A 241 -6.54 13.31 22.48
N GLU A 242 -7.72 12.98 22.97
CA GLU A 242 -7.96 12.19 24.19
C GLU A 242 -9.21 11.31 24.04
N ILE A 243 -9.27 10.23 24.81
CA ILE A 243 -10.45 9.34 24.86
C ILE A 243 -11.38 9.81 25.99
N LYS A 244 -12.64 10.06 25.64
CA LYS A 244 -13.70 10.50 26.60
C LYS A 244 -14.46 9.32 27.21
N GLY A 245 -14.37 8.14 26.61
CA GLY A 245 -14.95 6.89 27.13
C GLY A 245 -16.16 6.36 26.36
N ASP A 246 -16.85 7.19 25.62
CA ASP A 246 -18.03 6.85 24.81
C ASP A 246 -17.72 6.51 23.33
N GLU A 247 -16.43 6.63 22.92
CA GLU A 247 -16.03 6.27 21.58
C GLU A 247 -16.20 4.76 21.31
N PRO A 248 -16.47 4.39 20.04
CA PRO A 248 -16.46 2.99 19.63
C PRO A 248 -15.14 2.29 19.99
N GLN A 249 -15.20 1.00 20.33
CA GLN A 249 -14.02 0.24 20.77
C GLN A 249 -12.85 0.35 19.78
N PHE A 250 -13.11 0.26 18.48
CA PHE A 250 -12.05 0.36 17.49
C PHE A 250 -11.35 1.73 17.47
N VAL A 251 -12.03 2.82 17.84
CA VAL A 251 -11.39 4.15 17.99
C VAL A 251 -10.44 4.13 19.18
N LYS A 252 -10.83 3.49 20.30
CA LYS A 252 -9.96 3.31 21.48
C LYS A 252 -8.74 2.45 21.15
N ASP A 253 -8.94 1.37 20.36
CA ASP A 253 -7.84 0.49 19.91
C ASP A 253 -6.84 1.25 19.01
N TYR A 254 -7.33 2.08 18.08
CA TYR A 254 -6.46 2.94 17.27
C TYR A 254 -5.78 4.04 18.10
N PHE A 255 -6.49 4.62 19.06
CA PHE A 255 -5.89 5.59 19.97
C PHE A 255 -4.75 4.96 20.78
N ASP A 256 -4.99 3.77 21.38
CA ASP A 256 -3.97 3.02 22.12
C ASP A 256 -2.71 2.79 21.28
N TYR A 257 -2.86 2.45 19.99
CA TYR A 257 -1.70 2.26 19.13
C TYR A 257 -1.06 3.59 18.72
N TYR A 258 -1.82 4.52 18.13
CA TYR A 258 -1.24 5.68 17.46
C TYR A 258 -0.94 6.88 18.38
N LYS A 259 -1.62 6.99 19.52
CA LYS A 259 -1.53 8.16 20.41
C LYS A 259 -0.79 7.90 21.71
N THR A 260 -0.33 6.67 21.97
CA THR A 260 0.46 6.29 23.15
C THR A 260 1.85 5.82 22.73
N ASP A 261 2.73 5.59 23.69
CA ASP A 261 4.10 5.08 23.45
C ASP A 261 4.14 3.72 22.75
N ARG A 262 3.00 3.00 22.69
CA ARG A 262 2.89 1.72 22.00
C ARG A 262 3.32 1.81 20.53
N GLY A 263 2.85 2.82 19.83
CA GLY A 263 3.13 2.96 18.41
C GLY A 263 3.21 4.40 17.89
N PHE A 264 3.09 5.43 18.75
CA PHE A 264 3.18 6.82 18.32
C PHE A 264 4.49 7.08 17.57
N HIS A 265 4.37 7.71 16.39
CA HIS A 265 5.51 8.18 15.62
C HIS A 265 5.25 9.57 15.03
N ALA A 266 6.23 10.47 15.16
CA ALA A 266 6.05 11.89 14.80
C ALA A 266 5.71 12.11 13.31
N ARG A 267 6.20 11.25 12.42
CA ARG A 267 5.93 11.32 10.96
C ARG A 267 4.65 10.60 10.52
N SER A 268 4.02 9.82 11.41
CA SER A 268 2.77 9.12 11.08
C SER A 268 1.59 10.08 11.03
N VAL A 269 0.81 10.02 9.94
CA VAL A 269 -0.41 10.82 9.77
C VAL A 269 -1.41 10.54 10.89
N ASN A 270 -1.56 9.26 11.29
CA ASN A 270 -2.50 8.88 12.34
C ASN A 270 -2.02 9.28 13.73
N SER A 271 -0.71 9.36 13.96
CA SER A 271 -0.16 9.77 15.25
C SER A 271 -0.14 11.28 15.44
N ASN A 272 0.34 12.03 14.44
CA ASN A 272 0.67 13.46 14.59
C ASN A 272 0.29 14.29 13.34
N GLY A 273 -0.64 13.85 12.54
CA GLY A 273 -1.02 14.54 11.31
C GLY A 273 -2.50 14.49 11.02
N ALA A 274 -2.82 14.85 9.79
CA ALA A 274 -4.17 14.81 9.25
C ALA A 274 -4.12 14.53 7.75
N TRP A 275 -5.06 13.76 7.25
CA TRP A 275 -5.23 13.55 5.82
C TRP A 275 -5.77 14.79 5.14
N SER A 276 -5.34 15.04 3.89
CA SER A 276 -5.97 16.05 3.04
C SER A 276 -7.49 15.87 3.01
N PRO A 277 -8.28 16.95 3.15
CA PRO A 277 -9.74 16.86 3.17
C PRO A 277 -10.36 16.28 1.92
N THR A 278 -9.61 16.24 0.81
CA THR A 278 -10.06 15.73 -0.50
C THR A 278 -9.48 14.36 -0.83
N MET A 279 -8.70 13.75 0.08
CA MET A 279 -8.01 12.47 -0.13
C MET A 279 -8.96 11.35 -0.56
N ALA A 280 -10.15 11.27 0.05
CA ALA A 280 -11.11 10.21 -0.22
C ALA A 280 -11.75 10.27 -1.62
N LEU A 281 -11.63 11.38 -2.35
CA LEU A 281 -12.38 11.62 -3.59
C LEU A 281 -12.11 10.57 -4.67
N SER A 282 -10.84 10.18 -4.87
CA SER A 282 -10.49 9.15 -5.84
C SER A 282 -10.91 7.76 -5.37
N PHE A 283 -10.79 7.45 -4.09
CA PHE A 283 -11.20 6.15 -3.53
C PHE A 283 -12.69 5.86 -3.71
N ILE A 284 -13.55 6.88 -3.64
CA ILE A 284 -15.00 6.70 -3.84
C ILE A 284 -15.32 6.17 -5.25
N ASN A 285 -14.54 6.52 -6.26
CA ASN A 285 -14.82 6.23 -7.66
C ASN A 285 -13.88 5.20 -8.29
N MET A 286 -12.89 4.68 -7.55
CA MET A 286 -11.88 3.74 -8.04
C MET A 286 -11.85 2.48 -7.16
N PRO A 287 -12.74 1.48 -7.43
CA PRO A 287 -12.81 0.25 -6.63
C PRO A 287 -11.51 -0.56 -6.75
N LEU A 288 -10.77 -0.70 -5.63
CA LEU A 288 -9.48 -1.38 -5.59
C LEU A 288 -9.56 -2.86 -5.92
N LEU A 289 -10.58 -3.55 -5.42
CA LEU A 289 -10.61 -5.01 -5.47
C LEU A 289 -11.32 -5.57 -6.70
N SER A 290 -11.49 -4.79 -7.78
CA SER A 290 -12.29 -5.16 -8.96
C SER A 290 -11.85 -6.49 -9.56
N TYR A 291 -10.55 -6.75 -9.68
CA TYR A 291 -9.96 -7.88 -10.39
C TYR A 291 -9.21 -8.87 -9.48
N ILE A 292 -9.40 -8.84 -8.17
CA ILE A 292 -8.70 -9.78 -7.26
C ILE A 292 -9.02 -11.26 -7.54
N HIS A 293 -10.13 -11.54 -8.21
CA HIS A 293 -10.50 -12.89 -8.67
C HIS A 293 -9.62 -13.42 -9.82
N GLU A 294 -8.76 -12.58 -10.39
CA GLU A 294 -7.79 -12.92 -11.43
C GLU A 294 -6.38 -13.16 -10.85
N ILE A 295 -6.18 -13.03 -9.54
CA ILE A 295 -4.89 -13.33 -8.90
C ILE A 295 -4.64 -14.85 -8.97
N ASP A 296 -3.70 -15.28 -9.80
CA ASP A 296 -3.31 -16.68 -9.89
C ASP A 296 -2.36 -17.11 -8.77
N ASN A 297 -1.51 -16.19 -8.29
CA ASN A 297 -0.49 -16.46 -7.28
C ASN A 297 -1.08 -16.63 -5.86
N ALA A 298 -0.27 -17.15 -4.93
CA ALA A 298 -0.71 -17.46 -3.58
C ALA A 298 -1.13 -16.22 -2.80
N VAL A 299 -2.26 -16.31 -2.06
CA VAL A 299 -2.75 -15.23 -1.19
C VAL A 299 -3.09 -15.77 0.19
N LEU A 300 -2.60 -15.10 1.22
CA LEU A 300 -2.99 -15.33 2.61
C LEU A 300 -3.61 -14.04 3.18
N LEU A 301 -4.88 -14.10 3.52
CA LEU A 301 -5.56 -13.07 4.29
C LEU A 301 -5.46 -13.42 5.78
N ILE A 302 -5.09 -12.44 6.61
CA ILE A 302 -5.03 -12.61 8.07
C ILE A 302 -5.88 -11.51 8.70
N HIS A 303 -6.77 -11.89 9.64
CA HIS A 303 -7.58 -10.90 10.36
C HIS A 303 -7.80 -11.32 11.81
N GLY A 304 -8.01 -10.34 12.69
CA GLY A 304 -8.37 -10.59 14.08
C GLY A 304 -9.84 -10.99 14.20
N GLU A 305 -10.14 -11.95 15.09
CA GLU A 305 -11.50 -12.42 15.35
C GLU A 305 -12.44 -11.28 15.80
N ASN A 306 -11.94 -10.40 16.67
CA ASN A 306 -12.68 -9.27 17.25
C ASN A 306 -12.50 -7.95 16.48
N ALA A 307 -11.83 -7.98 15.33
CA ALA A 307 -11.61 -6.78 14.54
C ALA A 307 -12.92 -6.31 13.86
N HIS A 308 -13.30 -5.04 14.07
CA HIS A 308 -14.45 -4.41 13.42
C HIS A 308 -14.39 -4.44 11.88
N SER A 309 -13.18 -4.58 11.33
CA SER A 309 -12.88 -4.60 9.89
C SER A 309 -12.81 -6.01 9.29
N ARG A 310 -13.07 -7.05 10.06
CA ARG A 310 -12.92 -8.46 9.65
C ARG A 310 -13.69 -8.80 8.38
N TYR A 311 -14.87 -8.20 8.19
CA TYR A 311 -15.72 -8.43 7.02
C TYR A 311 -15.04 -8.07 5.69
N PHE A 312 -14.07 -7.13 5.67
CA PHE A 312 -13.33 -6.83 4.45
C PHE A 312 -12.51 -8.04 3.96
N SER A 313 -11.81 -8.72 4.89
CA SER A 313 -11.04 -9.93 4.53
C SER A 313 -11.95 -11.10 4.16
N GLU A 314 -13.05 -11.30 4.87
CA GLU A 314 -14.01 -12.37 4.58
C GLU A 314 -14.65 -12.20 3.19
N ASP A 315 -15.03 -10.97 2.85
CA ASP A 315 -15.65 -10.70 1.55
C ASP A 315 -14.63 -10.71 0.40
N ALA A 316 -13.39 -10.25 0.63
CA ALA A 316 -12.31 -10.40 -0.34
C ALA A 316 -11.99 -11.88 -0.59
N PHE A 317 -11.92 -12.71 0.48
CA PHE A 317 -11.65 -14.13 0.38
C PHE A 317 -12.69 -14.87 -0.48
N LYS A 318 -13.97 -14.55 -0.34
CA LYS A 318 -15.06 -15.13 -1.16
C LYS A 318 -14.90 -14.86 -2.65
N ARG A 319 -14.19 -13.79 -3.02
CA ARG A 319 -13.97 -13.39 -4.41
C ARG A 319 -12.68 -13.96 -5.01
N LEU A 320 -11.70 -14.31 -4.20
CA LEU A 320 -10.46 -14.96 -4.64
C LEU A 320 -10.79 -16.36 -5.20
N LYS A 321 -10.05 -16.78 -6.24
CA LYS A 321 -10.21 -18.08 -6.89
C LYS A 321 -8.92 -18.89 -6.78
N GLY A 322 -9.04 -20.23 -6.87
CA GLY A 322 -7.93 -21.19 -6.80
C GLY A 322 -7.68 -21.73 -5.41
N ASP A 323 -6.90 -22.81 -5.31
CA ASP A 323 -6.67 -23.60 -4.09
C ASP A 323 -5.52 -23.06 -3.22
N ASN A 324 -4.76 -22.08 -3.74
CA ASN A 324 -3.63 -21.42 -3.09
C ASN A 324 -4.06 -20.11 -2.37
N LYS A 325 -5.30 -20.04 -1.93
CA LYS A 325 -5.87 -18.92 -1.18
C LYS A 325 -6.23 -19.36 0.22
N GLU A 326 -5.79 -18.60 1.20
CA GLU A 326 -6.01 -18.90 2.61
C GLU A 326 -6.60 -17.71 3.36
N LEU A 327 -7.48 -17.97 4.31
CA LEU A 327 -7.97 -16.98 5.29
C LEU A 327 -7.66 -17.52 6.70
N LEU A 328 -6.87 -16.77 7.46
CA LEU A 328 -6.58 -17.03 8.86
C LEU A 328 -7.26 -16.00 9.75
N ILE A 329 -8.14 -16.47 10.61
CA ILE A 329 -8.72 -15.64 11.69
C ILE A 329 -7.93 -15.92 12.97
N VAL A 330 -7.32 -14.88 13.54
CA VAL A 330 -6.53 -14.96 14.77
C VAL A 330 -7.47 -14.83 15.97
N PRO A 331 -7.63 -15.89 16.79
CA PRO A 331 -8.57 -15.86 17.90
C PRO A 331 -8.26 -14.76 18.91
N GLY A 332 -9.29 -14.04 19.37
CA GLY A 332 -9.20 -13.00 20.38
C GLY A 332 -8.59 -11.68 19.93
N ALA A 333 -7.91 -11.63 18.78
CA ALA A 333 -7.24 -10.43 18.30
C ALA A 333 -8.24 -9.38 17.79
N ASN A 334 -7.99 -8.11 18.12
CA ASN A 334 -8.63 -6.97 17.46
C ASN A 334 -7.82 -6.52 16.22
N HIS A 335 -8.19 -5.39 15.61
CA HIS A 335 -7.52 -4.89 14.42
C HIS A 335 -6.05 -4.52 14.67
N THR A 336 -5.77 -3.79 15.75
CA THR A 336 -4.43 -3.27 16.05
C THR A 336 -3.53 -4.28 16.78
N ASP A 337 -4.07 -5.40 17.26
CA ASP A 337 -3.24 -6.48 17.81
C ASP A 337 -2.37 -7.14 16.74
N LEU A 338 -2.81 -7.10 15.46
CA LEU A 338 -2.00 -7.54 14.32
C LEU A 338 -0.96 -6.49 13.86
N TYR A 339 -0.84 -5.38 14.57
CA TYR A 339 0.20 -4.40 14.30
C TYR A 339 1.52 -4.71 15.00
N ASP A 340 1.46 -5.32 16.22
CA ASP A 340 2.65 -5.54 17.06
C ASP A 340 2.55 -6.71 18.05
N ARG A 341 1.35 -7.13 18.47
CA ARG A 341 1.17 -8.07 19.61
C ARG A 341 0.89 -9.50 19.20
N MET A 342 -0.01 -9.70 18.23
CA MET A 342 -0.55 -11.02 17.88
C MET A 342 -0.31 -11.40 16.41
N ILE A 343 0.82 -10.97 15.86
CA ILE A 343 1.20 -11.26 14.47
C ILE A 343 1.60 -12.74 14.36
N PRO A 344 0.97 -13.55 13.50
CA PRO A 344 1.29 -14.97 13.39
C PRO A 344 2.52 -15.22 12.50
N PHE A 345 3.69 -14.72 12.90
CA PHE A 345 4.92 -14.76 12.10
C PHE A 345 5.31 -16.17 11.62
N ASN A 346 5.07 -17.21 12.42
CA ASN A 346 5.35 -18.60 12.00
C ASN A 346 4.47 -19.02 10.81
N LYS A 347 3.22 -18.52 10.75
CA LYS A 347 2.33 -18.76 9.60
C LYS A 347 2.80 -17.98 8.37
N LEU A 348 3.24 -16.73 8.53
CA LEU A 348 3.79 -15.92 7.44
C LEU A 348 5.04 -16.59 6.85
N GLU A 349 5.98 -17.00 7.71
CA GLU A 349 7.20 -17.70 7.31
C GLU A 349 6.89 -18.97 6.50
N LYS A 350 6.01 -19.83 7.05
CA LYS A 350 5.60 -21.07 6.36
C LYS A 350 4.95 -20.75 5.01
N PHE A 351 4.08 -19.75 4.94
CA PHE A 351 3.40 -19.35 3.71
C PHE A 351 4.41 -18.91 2.64
N PHE A 352 5.31 -17.99 2.97
CA PHE A 352 6.28 -17.50 2.00
C PHE A 352 7.28 -18.58 1.60
N LYS A 353 7.81 -19.37 2.53
CA LYS A 353 8.72 -20.50 2.21
C LYS A 353 8.08 -21.55 1.30
N SER A 354 6.76 -21.71 1.37
CA SER A 354 6.04 -22.66 0.53
C SER A 354 5.79 -22.13 -0.89
N ASN A 355 5.67 -20.82 -1.05
CA ASN A 355 5.24 -20.18 -2.30
C ASN A 355 6.32 -19.37 -3.02
N LEU A 356 7.46 -19.09 -2.38
CA LEU A 356 8.65 -18.44 -2.95
C LEU A 356 9.79 -19.44 -3.08
N LYS A 357 9.60 -20.47 -3.92
CA LYS A 357 10.56 -21.57 -4.17
C LYS A 357 11.41 -21.32 -5.38
#